data_998b405c1be8ef5fefe65e73011e203d
#
_entry.id   998b405c1be8ef5fefe65e73011e203d
#
_cell.length_a   1.000
_cell.length_b   1.000
_cell.length_c   1.000
_cell.angle_alpha   90.00
_cell.angle_beta   90.00
_cell.angle_gamma   90.00
#
_symmetry.space_group_name_H-M   'P 1'
#
loop_
_entity.id
_entity.type
_entity.pdbx_description
1 polymer ?
#
loop_
_entity_poly.entity_id
_entity_poly.type
_entity_poly.pdbx_seq_one_letter_code
_entity_poly.pdbx_strand_id
1 'polypeptide(L)'
;MADHPTLEARPGPRERTIYVGQGREDVREVPDGWELLPPGDAGLTRRVKALGPSWTVKEKKGRRMFSRGVWADAGQIAEARAAIEAQRADPAHQRKLEAGRRRRDKQQAEYVVEFTLEVRRFLRFHAAHRALEKQMATAIATHATPVGSGTVARTKRISVERRAEAAVIAWMRHQTTAYDH
;
A
#
# COMPACT_ATOMS: atom_id res chain seq x y z
N MET A 1 -1.79 15.42 20.02
CA MET A 1 -2.38 15.87 18.73
C MET A 1 -3.82 16.17 19.01
N ALA A 2 -4.27 17.40 18.75
CA ALA A 2 -5.69 17.74 18.87
C ALA A 2 -6.46 16.93 17.80
N ASP A 3 -7.52 16.23 18.23
CA ASP A 3 -8.40 15.51 17.32
C ASP A 3 -9.43 16.52 16.78
N HIS A 4 -9.20 17.02 15.58
CA HIS A 4 -10.09 17.97 14.93
C HIS A 4 -11.26 17.23 14.26
N PRO A 5 -12.48 17.77 14.30
CA PRO A 5 -13.65 17.10 13.74
C PRO A 5 -13.48 16.91 12.23
N THR A 6 -13.46 15.67 11.81
CA THR A 6 -13.43 15.28 10.40
C THR A 6 -14.80 14.76 10.00
N LEU A 7 -15.46 15.41 9.06
CA LEU A 7 -16.73 14.99 8.51
C LEU A 7 -16.51 14.10 7.28
N GLU A 8 -17.21 12.97 7.21
CA GLU A 8 -17.30 12.18 5.97
C GLU A 8 -18.51 12.61 5.15
N ALA A 9 -18.28 12.92 3.89
CA ALA A 9 -19.28 13.49 3.00
C ALA A 9 -19.22 12.86 1.60
N ARG A 10 -20.25 13.11 0.82
CA ARG A 10 -20.32 12.78 -0.62
C ARG A 10 -20.45 14.06 -1.44
N PRO A 11 -20.09 14.05 -2.74
CA PRO A 11 -20.31 15.21 -3.61
C PRO A 11 -21.79 15.63 -3.58
N GLY A 12 -22.03 16.90 -3.42
CA GLY A 12 -23.37 17.48 -3.43
C GLY A 12 -23.92 17.70 -4.84
N PRO A 13 -25.14 18.24 -4.97
CA PRO A 13 -25.81 18.43 -6.24
C PRO A 13 -25.28 19.64 -7.05
N ARG A 14 -24.59 20.57 -6.39
CA ARG A 14 -24.00 21.78 -6.98
C ARG A 14 -22.53 21.87 -6.61
N GLU A 15 -21.81 22.68 -7.33
CA GLU A 15 -20.44 23.03 -6.97
C GLU A 15 -20.39 23.60 -5.55
N ARG A 16 -19.32 23.32 -4.81
CA ARG A 16 -19.12 23.69 -3.41
C ARG A 16 -20.24 23.25 -2.45
N THR A 17 -20.93 22.14 -2.76
CA THR A 17 -21.89 21.52 -1.84
C THR A 17 -21.51 20.05 -1.56
N ILE A 18 -21.92 19.55 -0.40
CA ILE A 18 -21.74 18.17 0.00
C ILE A 18 -23.04 17.59 0.56
N TYR A 19 -23.19 16.28 0.44
CA TYR A 19 -24.15 15.50 1.21
C TYR A 19 -23.51 14.97 2.47
N VAL A 20 -24.14 15.15 3.61
CA VAL A 20 -23.72 14.57 4.89
C VAL A 20 -24.59 13.35 5.21
N GLY A 21 -23.99 12.32 5.78
CA GLY A 21 -24.70 11.08 6.11
C GLY A 21 -25.05 10.22 4.89
N GLN A 22 -26.01 9.31 5.06
CA GLN A 22 -26.37 8.30 4.04
C GLN A 22 -27.46 8.80 3.07
N GLY A 23 -28.28 9.77 3.48
CA GLY A 23 -29.36 10.37 2.69
C GLY A 23 -28.87 11.44 1.69
N ARG A 24 -29.81 11.95 0.87
CA ARG A 24 -29.58 13.12 0.01
C ARG A 24 -30.28 14.39 0.53
N GLU A 25 -30.74 14.35 1.78
CA GLU A 25 -31.55 15.40 2.37
C GLU A 25 -30.67 16.45 3.07
N ASP A 26 -29.56 16.05 3.71
CA ASP A 26 -28.64 16.97 4.38
C ASP A 26 -27.59 17.47 3.39
N VAL A 27 -27.92 18.57 2.69
CA VAL A 27 -27.00 19.29 1.80
C VAL A 27 -26.37 20.43 2.58
N ARG A 28 -25.04 20.48 2.60
CA ARG A 28 -24.29 21.59 3.22
C ARG A 28 -23.45 22.32 2.19
N GLU A 29 -23.39 23.61 2.30
CA GLU A 29 -22.47 24.45 1.56
C GLU A 29 -21.09 24.39 2.20
N VAL A 30 -20.06 24.33 1.37
CA VAL A 30 -18.67 24.39 1.83
C VAL A 30 -18.40 25.81 2.32
N PRO A 31 -17.83 25.98 3.52
CA PRO A 31 -17.54 27.29 4.07
C PRO A 31 -16.69 28.14 3.13
N ASP A 32 -16.91 29.46 3.18
CA ASP A 32 -16.07 30.40 2.46
C ASP A 32 -14.61 30.28 2.91
N GLY A 33 -13.68 30.47 1.98
CA GLY A 33 -12.25 30.29 2.24
C GLY A 33 -11.77 28.85 2.28
N TRP A 34 -12.67 27.85 2.19
CA TRP A 34 -12.25 26.45 2.08
C TRP A 34 -11.96 26.07 0.63
N GLU A 35 -10.94 25.23 0.45
CA GLU A 35 -10.52 24.69 -0.84
C GLU A 35 -10.58 23.16 -0.84
N LEU A 36 -10.73 22.59 -2.03
CA LEU A 36 -10.68 21.15 -2.23
C LEU A 36 -9.24 20.70 -2.47
N LEU A 37 -8.64 20.03 -1.49
CA LEU A 37 -7.39 19.32 -1.70
C LEU A 37 -7.67 18.03 -2.50
N PRO A 38 -7.16 17.87 -3.72
CA PRO A 38 -7.38 16.67 -4.51
C PRO A 38 -6.71 15.43 -3.87
N PRO A 39 -7.20 14.21 -4.17
CA PRO A 39 -6.58 12.99 -3.68
C PRO A 39 -5.23 12.75 -4.37
N GLY A 40 -4.31 12.02 -3.70
CA GLY A 40 -3.02 11.63 -4.29
C GLY A 40 -1.88 11.66 -3.27
N ASP A 41 -1.81 12.68 -2.43
CA ASP A 41 -0.80 12.77 -1.37
C ASP A 41 -1.40 12.46 0.00
N ALA A 42 -1.18 11.21 0.46
CA ALA A 42 -1.67 10.77 1.76
C ALA A 42 -0.96 11.46 2.93
N GLY A 43 0.29 11.89 2.75
CA GLY A 43 1.05 12.64 3.75
C GLY A 43 0.46 14.02 3.97
N LEU A 44 0.23 14.74 2.87
CA LEU A 44 -0.39 16.06 2.88
C LEU A 44 -1.82 16.00 3.44
N THR A 45 -2.64 15.05 2.98
CA THR A 45 -4.00 14.85 3.48
C THR A 45 -4.04 14.63 5.00
N ARG A 46 -3.14 13.80 5.52
CA ARG A 46 -3.05 13.53 6.96
C ARG A 46 -2.66 14.79 7.74
N ARG A 47 -1.73 15.58 7.20
CA ARG A 47 -1.28 16.80 7.85
C ARG A 47 -2.36 17.87 7.84
N VAL A 48 -3.07 18.06 6.73
CA VAL A 48 -4.22 18.97 6.65
C VAL A 48 -5.25 18.60 7.72
N LYS A 49 -5.64 17.33 7.82
CA LYS A 49 -6.58 16.87 8.85
C LYS A 49 -6.11 17.05 10.29
N ALA A 50 -4.81 17.08 10.52
CA ALA A 50 -4.23 17.30 11.85
C ALA A 50 -4.14 18.77 12.24
N LEU A 51 -4.23 19.70 11.30
CA LEU A 51 -4.16 21.13 11.53
C LEU A 51 -5.50 21.75 11.88
N GLY A 52 -6.63 21.16 11.44
CA GLY A 52 -7.93 21.75 11.70
C GLY A 52 -9.11 20.95 11.15
N PRO A 53 -10.32 21.50 11.23
CA PRO A 53 -11.53 20.88 10.71
C PRO A 53 -11.41 20.57 9.22
N SER A 54 -12.00 19.43 8.79
CA SER A 54 -11.91 19.02 7.39
C SER A 54 -13.08 18.11 7.00
N TRP A 55 -13.49 18.16 5.73
CA TRP A 55 -14.54 17.31 5.19
C TRP A 55 -13.96 16.37 4.11
N THR A 56 -13.95 15.08 4.40
CA THR A 56 -13.46 14.07 3.46
C THR A 56 -14.56 13.66 2.50
N VAL A 57 -14.37 13.93 1.22
CA VAL A 57 -15.37 13.63 0.19
C VAL A 57 -15.04 12.30 -0.46
N LYS A 58 -15.99 11.35 -0.39
CA LYS A 58 -15.92 10.04 -1.00
C LYS A 58 -17.11 9.82 -1.92
N GLU A 59 -16.89 9.19 -3.05
CA GLU A 59 -17.95 8.83 -4.02
C GLU A 59 -17.94 7.33 -4.27
N LYS A 60 -19.13 6.73 -4.22
CA LYS A 60 -19.32 5.32 -4.56
C LYS A 60 -19.59 5.19 -6.06
N LYS A 61 -18.73 4.45 -6.78
CA LYS A 61 -18.94 4.08 -8.18
C LYS A 61 -18.97 2.56 -8.29
N GLY A 62 -20.16 2.02 -8.53
CA GLY A 62 -20.39 0.58 -8.49
C GLY A 62 -20.10 0.00 -7.10
N ARG A 63 -19.19 -0.97 -7.02
CA ARG A 63 -18.78 -1.61 -5.76
C ARG A 63 -17.59 -0.91 -5.07
N ARG A 64 -17.00 0.12 -5.67
CA ARG A 64 -15.79 0.77 -5.17
C ARG A 64 -16.06 2.17 -4.63
N MET A 65 -15.34 2.53 -3.56
CA MET A 65 -15.32 3.88 -3.02
C MET A 65 -14.10 4.64 -3.56
N PHE A 66 -14.34 5.84 -4.09
CA PHE A 66 -13.29 6.72 -4.61
C PHE A 66 -13.19 7.97 -3.73
N SER A 67 -11.98 8.35 -3.37
CA SER A 67 -11.75 9.65 -2.74
C SER A 67 -11.85 10.75 -3.80
N ARG A 68 -12.61 11.79 -3.51
CA ARG A 68 -12.70 13.01 -4.33
C ARG A 68 -11.82 14.12 -3.79
N GLY A 69 -11.34 13.98 -2.57
CA GLY A 69 -10.47 14.95 -1.92
C GLY A 69 -10.93 15.27 -0.51
N VAL A 70 -10.36 16.34 0.01
CA VAL A 70 -10.67 16.86 1.34
C VAL A 70 -10.90 18.37 1.23
N TRP A 71 -12.07 18.84 1.66
CA TRP A 71 -12.33 20.25 1.88
C TRP A 71 -11.71 20.67 3.21
N ALA A 72 -10.95 21.75 3.21
CA ALA A 72 -10.38 22.37 4.41
C ALA A 72 -10.10 23.85 4.12
N ASP A 73 -9.83 24.62 5.16
CA ASP A 73 -9.44 26.01 5.02
C ASP A 73 -8.19 26.17 4.15
N ALA A 74 -8.17 27.17 3.26
CA ALA A 74 -7.08 27.40 2.32
C ALA A 74 -5.75 27.68 3.02
N GLY A 75 -5.76 28.41 4.14
CA GLY A 75 -4.56 28.65 4.98
C GLY A 75 -4.03 27.37 5.59
N GLN A 76 -4.92 26.51 6.08
CA GLN A 76 -4.58 25.18 6.63
C GLN A 76 -3.91 24.29 5.56
N ILE A 77 -4.42 24.32 4.31
CA ILE A 77 -3.84 23.57 3.20
C ILE A 77 -2.46 24.16 2.82
N ALA A 78 -2.33 25.48 2.77
CA ALA A 78 -1.07 26.16 2.46
C ALA A 78 0.02 25.87 3.51
N GLU A 79 -0.34 25.94 4.78
CA GLU A 79 0.57 25.58 5.90
C GLU A 79 1.02 24.11 5.81
N ALA A 80 0.09 23.20 5.56
CA ALA A 80 0.40 21.79 5.41
C ALA A 80 1.36 21.53 4.24
N ARG A 81 1.17 22.22 3.11
CA ARG A 81 2.05 22.14 1.94
C ARG A 81 3.46 22.61 2.26
N ALA A 82 3.58 23.83 2.80
CA ALA A 82 4.88 24.42 3.16
C ALA A 82 5.66 23.49 4.12
N ALA A 83 4.97 22.92 5.11
CA ALA A 83 5.59 22.03 6.07
C ALA A 83 6.01 20.67 5.46
N ILE A 84 5.26 20.13 4.49
CA ILE A 84 5.66 18.92 3.76
C ILE A 84 6.84 19.18 2.84
N GLU A 85 6.86 20.32 2.17
CA GLU A 85 7.98 20.74 1.31
C GLU A 85 9.26 20.90 2.13
N ALA A 86 9.20 21.61 3.26
CA ALA A 86 10.32 21.75 4.18
C ALA A 86 10.83 20.38 4.67
N GLN A 87 9.91 19.48 5.05
CA GLN A 87 10.26 18.13 5.47
C GLN A 87 10.92 17.31 4.34
N ARG A 88 10.45 17.44 3.10
CA ARG A 88 11.02 16.76 1.93
C ARG A 88 12.39 17.31 1.55
N ALA A 89 12.62 18.60 1.76
CA ALA A 89 13.92 19.26 1.55
C ALA A 89 14.94 18.93 2.63
N ASP A 90 14.52 18.45 3.80
CA ASP A 90 15.39 18.11 4.91
C ASP A 90 16.29 16.90 4.58
N PRO A 91 17.62 17.04 4.56
CA PRO A 91 18.55 15.93 4.32
C PRO A 91 18.45 14.82 5.39
N ALA A 92 18.05 15.14 6.61
CA ALA A 92 17.86 14.15 7.67
C ALA A 92 16.64 13.25 7.35
N HIS A 93 15.58 13.85 6.83
CA HIS A 93 14.40 13.10 6.35
C HIS A 93 14.77 12.15 5.21
N GLN A 94 15.54 12.61 4.21
CA GLN A 94 16.01 11.80 3.08
C GLN A 94 16.86 10.61 3.57
N ARG A 95 17.82 10.86 4.45
CA ARG A 95 18.65 9.78 5.06
C ARG A 95 17.79 8.74 5.79
N LYS A 96 16.74 9.16 6.51
CA LYS A 96 15.82 8.27 7.21
C LYS A 96 15.02 7.40 6.22
N LEU A 97 14.56 7.97 5.10
CA LEU A 97 13.86 7.23 4.04
C LEU A 97 14.78 6.18 3.39
N GLU A 98 16.01 6.56 3.06
CA GLU A 98 17.02 5.65 2.49
C GLU A 98 17.39 4.52 3.44
N ALA A 99 17.63 4.83 4.72
CA ALA A 99 17.88 3.82 5.74
C ALA A 99 16.69 2.84 5.87
N GLY A 100 15.46 3.37 5.79
CA GLY A 100 14.25 2.56 5.76
C GLY A 100 14.13 1.66 4.53
N ARG A 101 14.53 2.15 3.35
CA ARG A 101 14.61 1.35 2.10
C ARG A 101 15.65 0.23 2.26
N ARG A 102 16.90 0.58 2.61
CA ARG A 102 17.98 -0.41 2.81
C ARG A 102 17.60 -1.51 3.79
N ARG A 103 16.94 -1.16 4.91
CA ARG A 103 16.45 -2.16 5.86
C ARG A 103 15.42 -3.11 5.26
N ARG A 104 14.46 -2.58 4.46
CA ARG A 104 13.47 -3.43 3.78
C ARG A 104 14.10 -4.33 2.73
N ASP A 105 15.04 -3.81 1.96
CA ASP A 105 15.75 -4.57 0.93
C ASP A 105 16.58 -5.71 1.55
N LYS A 106 17.27 -5.42 2.67
CA LYS A 106 17.98 -6.46 3.43
C LYS A 106 17.03 -7.54 3.94
N GLN A 107 15.91 -7.15 4.56
CA GLN A 107 14.91 -8.10 5.05
C GLN A 107 14.31 -8.94 3.92
N GLN A 108 14.10 -8.34 2.75
CA GLN A 108 13.62 -9.05 1.57
C GLN A 108 14.66 -10.05 1.08
N ALA A 109 15.93 -9.67 0.99
CA ALA A 109 17.01 -10.57 0.58
C ALA A 109 17.17 -11.76 1.54
N GLU A 110 17.18 -11.52 2.84
CA GLU A 110 17.21 -12.55 3.87
C GLU A 110 16.03 -13.52 3.73
N TYR A 111 14.84 -12.98 3.53
CA TYR A 111 13.64 -13.79 3.32
C TYR A 111 13.73 -14.67 2.05
N VAL A 112 14.25 -14.13 0.94
CA VAL A 112 14.41 -14.91 -0.30
C VAL A 112 15.37 -16.06 -0.09
N VAL A 113 16.46 -15.85 0.65
CA VAL A 113 17.42 -16.93 0.98
C VAL A 113 16.75 -18.01 1.81
N GLU A 114 16.07 -17.63 2.90
CA GLU A 114 15.35 -18.58 3.77
C GLU A 114 14.29 -19.36 2.98
N PHE A 115 13.48 -18.66 2.21
CA PHE A 115 12.45 -19.28 1.38
C PHE A 115 13.03 -20.27 0.36
N THR A 116 14.14 -19.92 -0.30
CA THR A 116 14.82 -20.81 -1.25
C THR A 116 15.34 -22.07 -0.57
N LEU A 117 15.85 -21.94 0.66
CA LEU A 117 16.30 -23.10 1.44
C LEU A 117 15.13 -24.03 1.80
N GLU A 118 13.98 -23.47 2.19
CA GLU A 118 12.79 -24.27 2.48
C GLU A 118 12.21 -24.96 1.23
N VAL A 119 12.24 -24.28 0.08
CA VAL A 119 11.89 -24.93 -1.20
C VAL A 119 12.80 -26.13 -1.47
N ARG A 120 14.11 -25.99 -1.28
CA ARG A 120 15.05 -27.10 -1.46
C ARG A 120 14.80 -28.24 -0.46
N ARG A 121 14.50 -27.93 0.79
CA ARG A 121 14.13 -28.93 1.81
C ARG A 121 12.88 -29.70 1.42
N PHE A 122 11.90 -29.02 0.84
CA PHE A 122 10.67 -29.67 0.38
C PHE A 122 10.91 -30.55 -0.85
N LEU A 123 11.69 -30.10 -1.84
CA LEU A 123 12.02 -30.86 -3.06
C LEU A 123 12.79 -32.16 -2.77
N ARG A 124 13.72 -32.14 -1.81
CA ARG A 124 14.48 -33.32 -1.31
C ARG A 124 15.07 -34.20 -2.42
N PHE A 125 15.67 -33.61 -3.43
CA PHE A 125 16.26 -34.38 -4.53
C PHE A 125 17.47 -35.20 -4.07
N HIS A 126 17.65 -36.34 -4.70
CA HIS A 126 18.84 -37.17 -4.47
C HIS A 126 20.13 -36.40 -4.79
N ALA A 127 21.23 -36.76 -4.15
CA ALA A 127 22.51 -36.07 -4.26
C ALA A 127 23.00 -35.89 -5.73
N ALA A 128 22.71 -36.87 -6.61
CA ALA A 128 23.03 -36.79 -8.03
C ALA A 128 22.31 -35.64 -8.78
N HIS A 129 21.22 -35.12 -8.23
CA HIS A 129 20.38 -34.08 -8.87
C HIS A 129 20.41 -32.74 -8.13
N ARG A 130 21.42 -32.48 -7.30
CA ARG A 130 21.57 -31.24 -6.53
C ARG A 130 21.62 -29.97 -7.40
N ALA A 131 22.20 -30.05 -8.56
CA ALA A 131 22.25 -28.92 -9.50
C ALA A 131 20.84 -28.56 -9.99
N LEU A 132 20.03 -29.54 -10.35
CA LEU A 132 18.64 -29.37 -10.77
C LEU A 132 17.78 -28.86 -9.62
N GLU A 133 17.91 -29.41 -8.41
CA GLU A 133 17.22 -28.92 -7.20
C GLU A 133 17.47 -27.44 -6.99
N LYS A 134 18.73 -27.00 -7.08
CA LYS A 134 19.10 -25.60 -6.91
C LYS A 134 18.48 -24.70 -7.99
N GLN A 135 18.51 -25.13 -9.26
CA GLN A 135 17.91 -24.38 -10.36
C GLN A 135 16.38 -24.24 -10.17
N MET A 136 15.69 -25.33 -9.86
CA MET A 136 14.26 -25.30 -9.61
C MET A 136 13.91 -24.43 -8.41
N ALA A 137 14.62 -24.56 -7.30
CA ALA A 137 14.36 -23.74 -6.11
C ALA A 137 14.56 -22.24 -6.39
N THR A 138 15.59 -21.89 -7.18
CA THR A 138 15.82 -20.50 -7.59
C THR A 138 14.69 -19.99 -8.48
N ALA A 139 14.24 -20.78 -9.47
CA ALA A 139 13.14 -20.40 -10.35
C ALA A 139 11.83 -20.20 -9.56
N ILE A 140 11.50 -21.13 -8.67
CA ILE A 140 10.33 -21.04 -7.81
C ILE A 140 10.40 -19.81 -6.90
N ALA A 141 11.54 -19.55 -6.25
CA ALA A 141 11.73 -18.40 -5.38
C ALA A 141 11.59 -17.08 -6.16
N THR A 142 12.20 -16.99 -7.34
CA THR A 142 12.10 -15.80 -8.20
C THR A 142 10.64 -15.52 -8.61
N HIS A 143 9.87 -16.56 -8.88
CA HIS A 143 8.46 -16.41 -9.25
C HIS A 143 7.55 -16.10 -8.05
N ALA A 144 7.81 -16.71 -6.89
CA ALA A 144 6.96 -16.60 -5.70
C ALA A 144 7.27 -15.38 -4.82
N THR A 145 8.47 -14.79 -4.94
CA THR A 145 8.91 -13.66 -4.10
C THR A 145 9.28 -12.41 -4.89
N PRO A 146 8.45 -11.94 -5.85
CA PRO A 146 8.79 -10.74 -6.62
C PRO A 146 8.91 -9.51 -5.73
N VAL A 147 9.91 -8.67 -6.00
CA VAL A 147 10.13 -7.41 -5.30
C VAL A 147 8.90 -6.52 -5.49
N GLY A 148 8.33 -6.05 -4.39
CA GLY A 148 7.18 -5.12 -4.41
C GLY A 148 5.80 -5.78 -4.32
N SER A 149 5.66 -7.07 -4.51
CA SER A 149 4.37 -7.77 -4.30
C SER A 149 4.09 -8.04 -2.82
N GLY A 150 3.99 -7.05 -2.02
CA GLY A 150 3.84 -6.97 -0.57
C GLY A 150 3.12 -8.09 0.21
N THR A 151 2.61 -9.11 -0.45
CA THR A 151 1.68 -10.08 0.13
C THR A 151 2.38 -11.32 0.68
N VAL A 152 3.31 -11.94 -0.05
CA VAL A 152 3.92 -13.20 0.36
C VAL A 152 4.99 -12.98 1.43
N ALA A 153 5.85 -11.99 1.27
CA ALA A 153 6.93 -11.69 2.21
C ALA A 153 6.47 -11.05 3.54
N ARG A 154 5.26 -10.51 3.60
CA ARG A 154 4.74 -9.80 4.78
C ARG A 154 3.80 -10.63 5.65
N THR A 155 3.30 -11.74 5.16
CA THR A 155 2.35 -12.56 5.91
C THR A 155 3.08 -13.41 6.93
N LYS A 156 3.19 -12.93 8.16
CA LYS A 156 3.73 -13.71 9.30
C LYS A 156 2.76 -14.80 9.83
N ARG A 157 1.55 -14.89 9.26
CA ARG A 157 0.52 -15.86 9.70
C ARG A 157 0.78 -17.28 9.22
N ILE A 158 1.53 -17.46 8.14
CA ILE A 158 1.84 -18.75 7.54
C ILE A 158 3.36 -18.92 7.62
N SER A 159 3.84 -20.04 8.14
CA SER A 159 5.28 -20.31 8.24
C SER A 159 5.95 -20.35 6.86
N VAL A 160 7.24 -20.11 6.80
CA VAL A 160 7.98 -20.08 5.54
C VAL A 160 7.99 -21.43 4.85
N GLU A 161 8.00 -22.54 5.62
CA GLU A 161 7.93 -23.91 5.15
C GLU A 161 6.63 -24.17 4.38
N ARG A 162 5.49 -23.83 4.97
CA ARG A 162 4.17 -24.01 4.33
C ARG A 162 4.01 -23.13 3.09
N ARG A 163 4.63 -21.97 3.09
CA ARG A 163 4.64 -21.10 1.91
C ARG A 163 5.51 -21.66 0.79
N ALA A 164 6.66 -22.25 1.14
CA ALA A 164 7.54 -22.91 0.19
C ALA A 164 6.84 -24.13 -0.46
N GLU A 165 6.21 -24.97 0.36
CA GLU A 165 5.40 -26.10 -0.11
C GLU A 165 4.30 -25.63 -1.09
N ALA A 166 3.48 -24.66 -0.69
CA ALA A 166 2.42 -24.14 -1.53
C ALA A 166 2.95 -23.53 -2.85
N ALA A 167 4.10 -22.86 -2.83
CA ALA A 167 4.74 -22.30 -4.01
C ALA A 167 5.24 -23.38 -4.96
N VAL A 168 5.83 -24.47 -4.45
CA VAL A 168 6.26 -25.62 -5.27
C VAL A 168 5.05 -26.25 -5.95
N ILE A 169 3.98 -26.54 -5.20
CA ILE A 169 2.75 -27.14 -5.74
C ILE A 169 2.13 -26.22 -6.80
N ALA A 170 2.03 -24.92 -6.55
CA ALA A 170 1.50 -23.97 -7.52
C ALA A 170 2.38 -23.90 -8.78
N TRP A 171 3.69 -23.83 -8.62
CA TRP A 171 4.63 -23.78 -9.74
C TRP A 171 4.55 -25.03 -10.60
N MET A 172 4.52 -26.22 -10.00
CA MET A 172 4.36 -27.49 -10.73
C MET A 172 3.05 -27.54 -11.52
N ARG A 173 1.93 -27.10 -10.92
CA ARG A 173 0.64 -27.02 -11.63
C ARG A 173 0.70 -26.11 -12.87
N HIS A 174 1.34 -24.95 -12.75
CA HIS A 174 1.49 -24.03 -13.88
C HIS A 174 2.37 -24.60 -14.99
N GLN A 175 3.41 -25.36 -14.64
CA GLN A 175 4.25 -26.00 -15.64
C GLN A 175 3.52 -27.14 -16.38
N THR A 176 2.73 -27.95 -15.69
CA THR A 176 1.97 -29.05 -16.32
C THR A 176 0.84 -28.53 -17.22
N THR A 177 0.16 -27.44 -16.85
CA THR A 177 -0.93 -26.85 -17.67
C THR A 177 -0.40 -26.25 -18.99
N ALA A 178 0.88 -25.90 -19.09
CA ALA A 178 1.49 -25.35 -20.30
C ALA A 178 1.74 -26.41 -21.38
N TYR A 179 1.66 -27.71 -21.04
CA TYR A 179 1.86 -28.82 -22.00
C TYR A 179 0.54 -29.38 -22.59
N ASP A 180 -0.63 -28.90 -22.12
CA ASP A 180 -1.95 -29.37 -22.56
C ASP A 180 -2.55 -28.51 -23.69
N HIS A 181 -1.73 -27.67 -24.37
CA HIS A 181 -2.15 -26.80 -25.49
C HIS A 181 -1.32 -27.05 -26.75
#